data_25d9e52315238435e39800646110ac4a
#
_entry.id   25d9e52315238435e39800646110ac4a
#
_cell.length_a   1.000
_cell.length_b   1.000
_cell.length_c   1.000
_cell.angle_alpha   90.00
_cell.angle_beta   90.00
_cell.angle_gamma   90.00
#
_symmetry.space_group_name_H-M   'P 1'
#
loop_
_entity.id
_entity.type
_entity.pdbx_description
1 polymer ?
#
loop_
_entity_poly.entity_id
_entity_poly.type
_entity_poly.pdbx_seq_one_letter_code
_entity_poly.pdbx_strand_id
1 'polypeptide(L)'
;MEIQLQELINQIKKDGVEAAETQAEAILDAAKAEADKIISAAKLEADKLIAYGKAENEKNVRAGEDALRQAGRNLLISFRESVAKEAIEDLGFEIKA
;
A
#
# COMPACT_ATOMS: atom_id res chain seq x y z
N MET A 1 -2.84 -69.67 -18.24
CA MET A 1 -3.54 -69.03 -17.15
C MET A 1 -2.64 -68.06 -16.38
N GLU A 2 -1.45 -68.45 -16.00
CA GLU A 2 -0.52 -67.58 -15.27
C GLU A 2 -0.16 -66.32 -16.07
N ILE A 3 0.05 -66.47 -17.40
CA ILE A 3 0.36 -65.33 -18.29
C ILE A 3 -0.77 -64.34 -18.35
N GLN A 4 -2.01 -64.79 -18.42
CA GLN A 4 -3.18 -63.92 -18.45
C GLN A 4 -3.39 -63.19 -17.12
N LEU A 5 -3.12 -63.88 -16.00
CA LEU A 5 -3.23 -63.27 -14.69
C LEU A 5 -2.14 -62.20 -14.51
N GLN A 6 -0.93 -62.48 -14.97
CA GLN A 6 0.20 -61.55 -14.89
C GLN A 6 -0.09 -60.31 -15.78
N GLU A 7 -0.63 -60.49 -16.97
CA GLU A 7 -1.03 -59.39 -17.84
C GLU A 7 -2.12 -58.52 -17.20
N LEU A 8 -3.07 -59.15 -16.55
CA LEU A 8 -4.14 -58.46 -15.84
C LEU A 8 -3.59 -57.60 -14.69
N ILE A 9 -2.69 -58.18 -13.89
CA ILE A 9 -2.03 -57.47 -12.79
C ILE A 9 -1.22 -56.30 -13.33
N ASN A 10 -0.46 -56.48 -14.40
CA ASN A 10 0.31 -55.42 -15.03
C ASN A 10 -0.58 -54.29 -15.56
N GLN A 11 -1.71 -54.65 -16.15
CA GLN A 11 -2.67 -53.66 -16.66
C GLN A 11 -3.29 -52.85 -15.51
N ILE A 12 -3.63 -53.50 -14.41
CA ILE A 12 -4.18 -52.83 -13.22
C ILE A 12 -3.15 -51.84 -12.64
N LYS A 13 -1.88 -52.29 -12.52
CA LYS A 13 -0.78 -51.44 -12.04
C LYS A 13 -0.56 -50.23 -12.97
N LYS A 14 -0.55 -50.46 -14.25
CA LYS A 14 -0.37 -49.40 -15.26
C LYS A 14 -1.51 -48.37 -15.18
N ASP A 15 -2.75 -48.84 -15.15
CA ASP A 15 -3.91 -47.97 -15.06
C ASP A 15 -3.91 -47.17 -13.76
N GLY A 16 -3.52 -47.81 -12.66
CA GLY A 16 -3.39 -47.13 -11.37
C GLY A 16 -2.33 -46.05 -11.36
N VAL A 17 -1.18 -46.31 -11.97
CA VAL A 17 -0.08 -45.34 -12.08
C VAL A 17 -0.51 -44.18 -12.98
N GLU A 18 -1.12 -44.44 -14.12
CA GLU A 18 -1.61 -43.42 -15.03
C GLU A 18 -2.66 -42.54 -14.36
N ALA A 19 -3.60 -43.13 -13.62
CA ALA A 19 -4.61 -42.41 -12.87
C ALA A 19 -3.99 -41.50 -11.80
N ALA A 20 -2.98 -42.04 -11.08
CA ALA A 20 -2.26 -41.28 -10.06
C ALA A 20 -1.47 -40.12 -10.67
N GLU A 21 -0.81 -40.31 -11.80
CA GLU A 21 -0.08 -39.27 -12.51
C GLU A 21 -1.01 -38.18 -13.00
N THR A 22 -2.15 -38.53 -13.57
CA THR A 22 -3.16 -37.59 -14.04
C THR A 22 -3.69 -36.77 -12.86
N GLN A 23 -3.97 -37.41 -11.74
CA GLN A 23 -4.43 -36.75 -10.54
C GLN A 23 -3.37 -35.80 -9.97
N ALA A 24 -2.12 -36.23 -9.95
CA ALA A 24 -0.99 -35.44 -9.50
C ALA A 24 -0.82 -34.19 -10.37
N GLU A 25 -0.90 -34.34 -11.71
CA GLU A 25 -0.86 -33.19 -12.63
C GLU A 25 -2.00 -32.22 -12.37
N ALA A 26 -3.20 -32.73 -12.17
CA ALA A 26 -4.37 -31.89 -11.89
C ALA A 26 -4.18 -31.11 -10.58
N ILE A 27 -3.65 -31.74 -9.56
CA ILE A 27 -3.35 -31.12 -8.28
C ILE A 27 -2.27 -30.02 -8.44
N LEU A 28 -1.21 -30.32 -9.17
CA LEU A 28 -0.13 -29.35 -9.44
C LEU A 28 -0.64 -28.16 -10.24
N ASP A 29 -1.44 -28.40 -11.27
CA ASP A 29 -2.02 -27.32 -12.08
C ASP A 29 -2.94 -26.44 -11.25
N ALA A 30 -3.77 -27.06 -10.40
CA ALA A 30 -4.64 -26.33 -9.49
C ALA A 30 -3.84 -25.52 -8.48
N ALA A 31 -2.76 -26.10 -7.94
CA ALA A 31 -1.88 -25.41 -7.00
C ALA A 31 -1.18 -24.22 -7.65
N LYS A 32 -0.69 -24.37 -8.89
CA LYS A 32 -0.07 -23.27 -9.65
C LYS A 32 -1.06 -22.16 -9.94
N ALA A 33 -2.27 -22.51 -10.34
CA ALA A 33 -3.32 -21.53 -10.60
C ALA A 33 -3.68 -20.75 -9.33
N GLU A 34 -3.77 -21.44 -8.19
CA GLU A 34 -4.03 -20.80 -6.90
C GLU A 34 -2.87 -19.91 -6.48
N ALA A 35 -1.63 -20.37 -6.65
CA ALA A 35 -0.44 -19.58 -6.36
C ALA A 35 -0.40 -18.28 -7.21
N ASP A 36 -0.67 -18.39 -8.50
CA ASP A 36 -0.73 -17.23 -9.41
C ASP A 36 -1.81 -16.24 -9.00
N LYS A 37 -2.95 -16.75 -8.56
CA LYS A 37 -4.06 -15.96 -8.04
C LYS A 37 -3.64 -15.18 -6.79
N ILE A 38 -2.99 -15.85 -5.86
CA ILE A 38 -2.49 -15.26 -4.61
C ILE A 38 -1.45 -14.17 -4.92
N ILE A 39 -0.51 -14.45 -5.81
CA ILE A 39 0.52 -13.50 -6.20
C ILE A 39 -0.10 -12.27 -6.88
N SER A 40 -1.03 -12.48 -7.80
CA SER A 40 -1.72 -11.38 -8.50
C SER A 40 -2.51 -10.51 -7.52
N ALA A 41 -3.22 -11.14 -6.58
CA ALA A 41 -3.96 -10.41 -5.54
C ALA A 41 -3.01 -9.64 -4.63
N ALA A 42 -1.88 -10.23 -4.25
CA ALA A 42 -0.88 -9.56 -3.42
C ALA A 42 -0.25 -8.36 -4.12
N LYS A 43 0.06 -8.48 -5.41
CA LYS A 43 0.58 -7.37 -6.22
C LYS A 43 -0.43 -6.22 -6.31
N LEU A 44 -1.69 -6.57 -6.55
CA LEU A 44 -2.75 -5.58 -6.63
C LEU A 44 -2.92 -4.84 -5.29
N GLU A 45 -2.88 -5.57 -4.20
CA GLU A 45 -2.97 -4.99 -2.85
C GLU A 45 -1.76 -4.09 -2.56
N ALA A 46 -0.57 -4.55 -2.92
CA ALA A 46 0.66 -3.74 -2.77
C ALA A 46 0.57 -2.44 -3.56
N ASP A 47 0.11 -2.49 -4.82
CA ASP A 47 -0.05 -1.32 -5.66
C ASP A 47 -1.07 -0.34 -5.08
N LYS A 48 -2.17 -0.84 -4.53
CA LYS A 48 -3.17 -0.03 -3.83
C LYS A 48 -2.59 0.66 -2.60
N LEU A 49 -1.81 -0.08 -1.81
CA LEU A 49 -1.17 0.47 -0.61
C LEU A 49 -0.17 1.57 -0.97
N ILE A 50 0.62 1.36 -2.03
CA ILE A 50 1.58 2.36 -2.51
C ILE A 50 0.84 3.60 -3.00
N ALA A 51 -0.20 3.43 -3.80
CA ALA A 51 -1.00 4.55 -4.32
C ALA A 51 -1.66 5.33 -3.18
N TYR A 52 -2.23 4.64 -2.21
CA TYR A 52 -2.82 5.25 -1.01
C TYR A 52 -1.77 6.03 -0.21
N GLY A 53 -0.60 5.41 0.02
CA GLY A 53 0.50 6.06 0.74
C GLY A 53 0.99 7.31 0.05
N LYS A 54 1.13 7.30 -1.28
CA LYS A 54 1.51 8.48 -2.07
C LYS A 54 0.47 9.59 -1.95
N ALA A 55 -0.82 9.25 -2.09
CA ALA A 55 -1.90 10.21 -1.97
C ALA A 55 -1.96 10.84 -0.58
N GLU A 56 -1.81 10.02 0.47
CA GLU A 56 -1.76 10.51 1.84
C GLU A 56 -0.54 11.41 2.08
N ASN A 57 0.61 11.02 1.54
CA ASN A 57 1.82 11.82 1.66
C ASN A 57 1.67 13.18 0.98
N GLU A 58 1.13 13.23 -0.23
CA GLU A 58 0.86 14.49 -0.93
C GLU A 58 -0.10 15.38 -0.16
N LYS A 59 -1.15 14.79 0.39
CA LYS A 59 -2.12 15.49 1.24
C LYS A 59 -1.45 16.09 2.48
N ASN A 60 -0.62 15.31 3.14
CA ASN A 60 0.10 15.75 4.34
C ASN A 60 1.11 16.85 4.03
N VAL A 61 1.82 16.73 2.91
CA VAL A 61 2.76 17.76 2.45
C VAL A 61 2.03 19.08 2.18
N ARG A 62 0.90 19.04 1.47
CA ARG A 62 0.10 20.23 1.21
C ARG A 62 -0.43 20.86 2.50
N ALA A 63 -0.94 20.02 3.41
CA ALA A 63 -1.42 20.50 4.70
C ALA A 63 -0.28 21.14 5.51
N GLY A 64 0.91 20.55 5.47
CA GLY A 64 2.10 21.09 6.12
C GLY A 64 2.52 22.42 5.51
N GLU A 65 2.53 22.53 4.18
CA GLU A 65 2.86 23.78 3.47
C GLU A 65 1.85 24.86 3.82
N ASP A 66 0.56 24.53 3.83
CA ASP A 66 -0.50 25.48 4.17
C ASP A 66 -0.37 25.94 5.63
N ALA A 67 -0.06 25.01 6.54
CA ALA A 67 0.17 25.33 7.94
C ALA A 67 1.36 26.27 8.12
N LEU A 68 2.44 26.02 7.39
CA LEU A 68 3.64 26.87 7.41
C LEU A 68 3.35 28.27 6.87
N ARG A 69 2.60 28.38 5.78
CA ARG A 69 2.20 29.66 5.24
C ARG A 69 1.33 30.44 6.22
N GLN A 70 0.40 29.75 6.85
CA GLN A 70 -0.49 30.38 7.84
C GLN A 70 0.29 30.82 9.07
N ALA A 71 1.20 29.99 9.57
CA ALA A 71 2.06 30.34 10.70
C ALA A 71 2.96 31.51 10.37
N GLY A 72 3.54 31.56 9.17
CA GLY A 72 4.34 32.68 8.69
C GLY A 72 3.53 33.96 8.58
N ARG A 73 2.32 33.88 8.04
CA ARG A 73 1.39 35.01 7.95
C ARG A 73 1.01 35.52 9.31
N ASN A 74 0.67 34.63 10.24
CA ASN A 74 0.33 34.99 11.60
C ASN A 74 1.50 35.64 12.33
N LEU A 75 2.70 35.12 12.14
CA LEU A 75 3.92 35.70 12.71
C LEU A 75 4.14 37.11 12.19
N LEU A 76 3.97 37.31 10.86
CA LEU A 76 4.14 38.60 10.24
C LEU A 76 3.12 39.61 10.75
N ILE A 77 1.86 39.22 10.89
CA ILE A 77 0.79 40.03 11.44
C ILE A 77 1.09 40.43 12.89
N SER A 78 1.48 39.46 13.71
CA SER A 78 1.85 39.68 15.10
C SER A 78 3.03 40.64 15.23
N PHE A 79 4.03 40.49 14.37
CA PHE A 79 5.18 41.38 14.35
C PHE A 79 4.79 42.80 13.98
N ARG A 80 3.97 42.98 12.95
CA ARG A 80 3.47 44.31 12.54
C ARG A 80 2.65 44.96 13.65
N GLU A 81 1.80 44.21 14.31
CA GLU A 81 1.01 44.69 15.43
C GLU A 81 1.90 45.13 16.60
N SER A 82 2.92 44.32 16.92
CA SER A 82 3.86 44.65 17.99
C SER A 82 4.64 45.93 17.68
N VAL A 83 5.14 46.05 16.46
CA VAL A 83 5.86 47.28 16.01
C VAL A 83 4.95 48.47 16.01
N ALA A 84 3.74 48.34 15.48
CA ALA A 84 2.77 49.42 15.46
C ALA A 84 2.36 49.87 16.88
N LYS A 85 2.18 48.88 17.77
CA LYS A 85 1.85 49.16 19.17
C LYS A 85 2.95 49.93 19.86
N GLU A 86 4.20 49.52 19.72
CA GLU A 86 5.34 50.22 20.29
C GLU A 86 5.47 51.64 19.73
N ALA A 87 5.30 51.81 18.41
CA ALA A 87 5.34 53.11 17.80
C ALA A 87 4.26 54.03 18.31
N ILE A 88 3.05 53.52 18.46
CA ILE A 88 1.92 54.27 19.01
C ILE A 88 2.14 54.61 20.47
N GLU A 89 2.64 53.71 21.27
CA GLU A 89 2.97 53.94 22.68
C GLU A 89 4.04 55.02 22.82
N ASP A 90 5.10 54.96 22.01
CA ASP A 90 6.15 55.97 21.99
C ASP A 90 5.61 57.35 21.62
N LEU A 91 4.81 57.41 20.56
CA LEU A 91 4.15 58.66 20.13
C LEU A 91 3.18 59.15 21.19
N GLY A 92 2.40 58.27 21.79
CA GLY A 92 1.47 58.58 22.85
C GLY A 92 2.17 59.12 24.09
N PHE A 93 3.32 58.53 24.41
CA PHE A 93 4.14 59.01 25.52
C PHE A 93 4.69 60.41 25.24
N GLU A 94 5.19 60.67 24.06
CA GLU A 94 5.66 62.01 23.65
C GLU A 94 4.55 63.05 23.68
N ILE A 95 3.38 62.69 23.24
CA ILE A 95 2.21 63.61 23.25
C ILE A 95 1.77 63.92 24.67
N LYS A 96 1.84 62.96 25.56
CA LYS A 96 1.45 63.14 26.97
C LYS A 96 2.49 63.89 27.78
N ALA A 97 3.73 63.80 27.39
CA ALA A 97 4.81 64.51 28.05
C ALA A 97 4.85 65.95 27.61
#